data_cc6881ff282c9e8ea09e7934ebe8a9d1
#
_entry.id   cc6881ff282c9e8ea09e7934ebe8a9d1
#
_cell.length_a   1.000
_cell.length_b   1.000
_cell.length_c   1.000
_cell.angle_alpha   90.00
_cell.angle_beta   90.00
_cell.angle_gamma   90.00
#
_symmetry.space_group_name_H-M   'P 1'
#
loop_
_entity.id
_entity.type
_entity.pdbx_description
1 polymer ?
#
loop_
_entity_poly.entity_id
_entity_poly.type
_entity_poly.pdbx_seq_one_letter_code
_entity_poly.pdbx_strand_id
1 'polypeptide(L)'
;MTNKILVTRSSMPDYEEYCEEIKELWDSHWLTNMGKKHKELQAKLEEMLGVPHVTLYTNGHLALENVIASFNFPKGSEVITTPFTFASTTHAIVRNGLEPVFCDINSDDYTIDVTKIEDLITDKTCAIVPVHVYGNMCDVEEIERIAKKHDLKVIYDAAHAFGVKYKGKSSACFGDASMFSFHATKVFNTI
;
A
#
# COMPACT_ATOMS: atom_id res chain seq x y z
N MET A 1 3.53 30.20 -25.05
CA MET A 1 3.70 28.78 -24.64
C MET A 1 2.34 28.29 -24.16
N THR A 2 1.75 27.32 -24.81
CA THR A 2 0.47 26.73 -24.38
C THR A 2 0.71 25.98 -23.09
N ASN A 3 0.06 26.38 -22.01
CA ASN A 3 0.06 25.61 -20.75
C ASN A 3 -0.59 24.26 -21.00
N LYS A 4 0.23 23.22 -21.19
CA LYS A 4 -0.27 21.84 -21.28
C LYS A 4 -0.67 21.38 -19.89
N ILE A 5 -1.91 20.93 -19.75
CA ILE A 5 -2.36 20.21 -18.56
C ILE A 5 -1.97 18.74 -18.76
N LEU A 6 -1.11 18.23 -17.89
CA LEU A 6 -0.68 16.83 -17.90
C LEU A 6 -1.61 16.01 -17.02
N VAL A 7 -1.86 14.76 -17.39
CA VAL A 7 -2.63 13.82 -16.56
C VAL A 7 -1.89 13.54 -15.25
N THR A 8 -0.57 13.38 -15.32
CA THR A 8 0.30 13.25 -14.15
C THR A 8 1.57 14.06 -14.37
N ARG A 9 2.09 14.63 -13.30
CA ARG A 9 3.41 15.27 -13.27
C ARG A 9 4.07 14.91 -11.95
N SER A 10 5.26 14.32 -12.02
CA SER A 10 6.03 14.00 -10.81
C SER A 10 6.33 15.26 -10.01
N SER A 11 6.16 15.18 -8.71
CA SER A 11 6.66 16.18 -7.77
C SER A 11 8.17 16.04 -7.69
N MET A 12 8.89 17.14 -7.86
CA MET A 12 10.34 17.17 -7.77
C MET A 12 10.75 18.18 -6.70
N PRO A 13 11.73 17.84 -5.85
CA PRO A 13 12.35 18.81 -4.95
C PRO A 13 13.12 19.86 -5.76
N ASP A 14 13.57 20.90 -5.09
CA ASP A 14 14.56 21.81 -5.64
C ASP A 14 15.86 21.06 -5.93
N TYR A 15 16.49 21.37 -7.06
CA TYR A 15 17.68 20.63 -7.53
C TYR A 15 18.88 20.81 -6.59
N GLU A 16 19.11 22.01 -6.11
CA GLU A 16 20.20 22.35 -5.21
C GLU A 16 20.00 21.71 -3.84
N GLU A 17 18.78 21.74 -3.30
CA GLU A 17 18.43 21.05 -2.06
C GLU A 17 18.66 19.55 -2.17
N TYR A 18 18.26 18.93 -3.27
CA TYR A 18 18.47 17.50 -3.50
C TYR A 18 19.96 17.15 -3.57
N CYS A 19 20.75 17.95 -4.30
CA CYS A 19 22.19 17.74 -4.40
C CYS A 19 22.91 17.86 -3.04
N GLU A 20 22.53 18.84 -2.21
CA GLU A 20 23.11 18.99 -0.87
C GLU A 20 22.72 17.82 0.05
N GLU A 21 21.46 17.36 -0.03
CA GLU A 21 20.97 16.24 0.79
C GLU A 21 21.69 14.92 0.49
N ILE A 22 22.09 14.66 -0.76
CA ILE A 22 22.79 13.42 -1.12
C ILE A 22 24.31 13.53 -1.08
N LYS A 23 24.88 14.73 -0.85
CA LYS A 23 26.31 15.01 -0.93
C LYS A 23 27.18 14.11 -0.03
N GLU A 24 26.71 13.82 1.17
CA GLU A 24 27.41 12.93 2.12
C GLU A 24 27.65 11.50 1.58
N LEU A 25 26.91 11.09 0.54
CA LEU A 25 27.10 9.77 -0.07
C LEU A 25 28.44 9.71 -0.84
N TRP A 26 28.97 10.85 -1.33
CA TRP A 26 30.29 10.93 -1.96
C TRP A 26 31.43 10.76 -0.96
N ASP A 27 31.22 11.16 0.30
CA ASP A 27 32.21 10.99 1.34
C ASP A 27 32.19 9.56 1.92
N SER A 28 30.98 9.03 2.13
CA SER A 28 30.80 7.73 2.76
C SER A 28 30.95 6.55 1.83
N HIS A 29 30.67 6.74 0.52
CA HIS A 29 30.53 5.70 -0.51
C HIS A 29 29.56 4.55 -0.13
N TRP A 30 28.69 4.76 0.88
CA TRP A 30 27.78 3.73 1.37
C TRP A 30 26.39 3.83 0.71
N LEU A 31 26.21 3.07 -0.39
CA LEU A 31 25.00 3.09 -1.22
C LEU A 31 24.14 1.83 -1.11
N THR A 32 24.52 0.85 -0.29
CA THR A 32 23.88 -0.46 -0.22
C THR A 32 23.53 -0.88 1.20
N ASN A 33 22.70 -1.93 1.33
CA ASN A 33 22.49 -2.65 2.59
C ASN A 33 22.09 -1.76 3.76
N MET A 34 20.97 -1.06 3.63
CA MET A 34 20.43 -0.18 4.68
C MET A 34 21.39 0.97 5.02
N GLY A 35 21.87 1.68 4.02
CA GLY A 35 22.69 2.88 4.17
C GLY A 35 21.99 3.99 4.95
N LYS A 36 22.70 5.10 5.18
CA LYS A 36 22.20 6.21 6.00
C LYS A 36 20.85 6.74 5.52
N LYS A 37 20.70 7.06 4.22
CA LYS A 37 19.45 7.58 3.64
C LYS A 37 18.28 6.60 3.74
N HIS A 38 18.55 5.30 3.61
CA HIS A 38 17.53 4.27 3.85
C HIS A 38 16.99 4.33 5.29
N LYS A 39 17.88 4.38 6.27
CA LYS A 39 17.51 4.44 7.70
C LYS A 39 16.78 5.72 8.06
N GLU A 40 17.24 6.85 7.54
CA GLU A 40 16.59 8.16 7.73
C GLU A 40 15.17 8.17 7.16
N LEU A 41 14.99 7.68 5.92
CA LEU A 41 13.68 7.58 5.29
C LEU A 41 12.74 6.67 6.09
N GLN A 42 13.23 5.49 6.49
CA GLN A 42 12.45 4.53 7.29
C GLN A 42 11.97 5.18 8.60
N ALA A 43 12.86 5.80 9.36
CA ALA A 43 12.51 6.44 10.64
C ALA A 43 11.52 7.60 10.47
N LYS A 44 11.71 8.44 9.45
CA LYS A 44 10.79 9.54 9.14
C LYS A 44 9.40 9.01 8.71
N LEU A 45 9.33 7.90 7.97
CA LEU A 45 8.07 7.29 7.60
C LEU A 45 7.36 6.67 8.81
N GLU A 46 8.06 6.00 9.71
CA GLU A 46 7.51 5.47 10.96
C GLU A 46 6.89 6.59 11.81
N GLU A 47 7.61 7.69 11.98
CA GLU A 47 7.12 8.88 12.69
C GLU A 47 5.91 9.51 11.99
N MET A 48 6.02 9.80 10.69
CA MET A 48 4.98 10.48 9.92
C MET A 48 3.67 9.67 9.82
N LEU A 49 3.80 8.36 9.63
CA LEU A 49 2.66 7.46 9.50
C LEU A 49 2.09 7.04 10.86
N GLY A 50 2.85 7.22 11.95
CA GLY A 50 2.45 6.84 13.31
C GLY A 50 2.38 5.33 13.49
N VAL A 51 3.27 4.57 12.84
CA VAL A 51 3.34 3.12 12.90
C VAL A 51 4.66 2.65 13.49
N PRO A 52 4.71 1.49 14.16
CA PRO A 52 5.93 1.00 14.82
C PRO A 52 6.99 0.50 13.85
N HIS A 53 6.60 0.08 12.65
CA HIS A 53 7.51 -0.56 11.70
C HIS A 53 7.19 -0.18 10.26
N VAL A 54 8.23 0.18 9.51
CA VAL A 54 8.20 0.38 8.06
C VAL A 54 9.33 -0.45 7.44
N THR A 55 9.05 -1.09 6.32
CA THR A 55 10.07 -1.79 5.52
C THR A 55 10.07 -1.22 4.11
N LEU A 56 11.24 -0.84 3.60
CA LEU A 56 11.39 -0.26 2.29
C LEU A 56 11.70 -1.33 1.24
N TYR A 57 11.04 -1.21 0.09
CA TYR A 57 11.21 -2.08 -1.07
C TYR A 57 11.50 -1.25 -2.32
N THR A 58 12.00 -1.88 -3.35
CA THR A 58 12.29 -1.23 -4.65
C THR A 58 11.04 -0.73 -5.38
N ASN A 59 9.88 -1.31 -5.07
CA ASN A 59 8.58 -0.86 -5.60
C ASN A 59 7.43 -1.43 -4.76
N GLY A 60 6.23 -0.84 -4.93
CA GLY A 60 5.02 -1.25 -4.21
C GLY A 60 4.56 -2.68 -4.52
N HIS A 61 4.80 -3.18 -5.74
CA HIS A 61 4.44 -4.56 -6.09
C HIS A 61 5.19 -5.57 -5.21
N LEU A 62 6.52 -5.44 -5.12
CA LEU A 62 7.33 -6.31 -4.27
C LEU A 62 6.99 -6.13 -2.78
N ALA A 63 6.66 -4.92 -2.35
CA ALA A 63 6.20 -4.68 -0.99
C ALA A 63 4.91 -5.46 -0.69
N LEU A 64 3.91 -5.40 -1.59
CA LEU A 64 2.64 -6.11 -1.43
C LEU A 64 2.82 -7.63 -1.52
N GLU A 65 3.63 -8.13 -2.47
CA GLU A 65 3.94 -9.55 -2.60
C GLU A 65 4.60 -10.09 -1.33
N ASN A 66 5.57 -9.37 -0.76
CA ASN A 66 6.30 -9.80 0.43
C ASN A 66 5.45 -9.70 1.71
N VAL A 67 4.60 -8.69 1.85
CA VAL A 67 3.72 -8.62 3.03
C VAL A 67 2.71 -9.76 3.02
N ILE A 68 2.14 -10.13 1.88
CA ILE A 68 1.27 -11.31 1.75
C ILE A 68 2.06 -12.58 2.10
N ALA A 69 3.27 -12.73 1.56
CA ALA A 69 4.14 -13.87 1.86
C ALA A 69 4.46 -14.02 3.36
N SER A 70 4.59 -12.90 4.09
CA SER A 70 4.94 -12.93 5.51
C SER A 70 3.89 -13.58 6.41
N PHE A 71 2.62 -13.62 5.97
CA PHE A 71 1.55 -14.31 6.69
C PHE A 71 1.56 -15.83 6.50
N ASN A 72 2.34 -16.33 5.54
CA ASN A 72 2.52 -17.76 5.27
C ASN A 72 1.20 -18.53 5.11
N PHE A 73 0.24 -17.97 4.39
CA PHE A 73 -1.03 -18.62 4.12
C PHE A 73 -0.85 -19.94 3.35
N PRO A 74 -1.68 -20.96 3.60
CA PRO A 74 -1.66 -22.19 2.81
C PRO A 74 -1.91 -21.91 1.32
N LYS A 75 -1.17 -22.57 0.43
CA LYS A 75 -1.42 -22.45 -1.02
C LYS A 75 -2.85 -22.86 -1.38
N GLY A 76 -3.45 -22.10 -2.29
CA GLY A 76 -4.84 -22.29 -2.70
C GLY A 76 -5.86 -21.69 -1.72
N SER A 77 -5.40 -21.00 -0.64
CA SER A 77 -6.30 -20.16 0.16
C SER A 77 -6.81 -18.98 -0.66
N GLU A 78 -8.00 -18.54 -0.36
CA GLU A 78 -8.69 -17.45 -1.04
C GLU A 78 -8.40 -16.10 -0.38
N VAL A 79 -8.22 -15.08 -1.21
CA VAL A 79 -8.03 -13.70 -0.78
C VAL A 79 -9.05 -12.81 -1.46
N ILE A 80 -9.92 -12.19 -0.68
CA ILE A 80 -10.94 -11.28 -1.22
C ILE A 80 -10.27 -9.95 -1.56
N THR A 81 -10.47 -9.48 -2.79
CA THR A 81 -9.97 -8.19 -3.30
C THR A 81 -10.97 -7.60 -4.29
N THR A 82 -10.63 -6.49 -4.93
CA THR A 82 -11.46 -5.86 -5.96
C THR A 82 -10.83 -5.98 -7.35
N PRO A 83 -11.63 -6.11 -8.45
CA PRO A 83 -11.09 -6.03 -9.81
C PRO A 83 -10.74 -4.58 -10.22
N PHE A 84 -11.24 -3.58 -9.49
CA PHE A 84 -10.97 -2.16 -9.76
C PHE A 84 -9.68 -1.71 -9.05
N THR A 85 -8.56 -2.17 -9.57
CA THR A 85 -7.23 -1.89 -9.02
C THR A 85 -6.17 -1.97 -10.11
N PHE A 86 -4.96 -1.56 -9.79
CA PHE A 86 -3.81 -1.87 -10.62
C PHE A 86 -3.47 -3.36 -10.54
N ALA A 87 -3.02 -3.95 -11.65
CA ALA A 87 -2.76 -5.40 -11.76
C ALA A 87 -1.84 -5.97 -10.66
N SER A 88 -1.03 -5.14 -10.00
CA SER A 88 -0.15 -5.56 -8.92
C SER A 88 -0.88 -6.24 -7.77
N THR A 89 -2.07 -5.78 -7.40
CA THR A 89 -2.84 -6.35 -6.28
C THR A 89 -3.17 -7.81 -6.55
N THR A 90 -3.76 -8.09 -7.70
CA THR A 90 -4.09 -9.46 -8.10
C THR A 90 -2.83 -10.31 -8.32
N HIS A 91 -1.80 -9.75 -8.97
CA HIS A 91 -0.54 -10.48 -9.21
C HIS A 91 0.17 -10.86 -7.91
N ALA A 92 0.19 -9.98 -6.91
CA ALA A 92 0.80 -10.27 -5.61
C ALA A 92 0.12 -11.46 -4.91
N ILE A 93 -1.20 -11.56 -5.01
CA ILE A 93 -1.99 -12.70 -4.49
C ILE A 93 -1.60 -13.99 -5.22
N VAL A 94 -1.71 -13.99 -6.56
CA VAL A 94 -1.46 -15.18 -7.39
C VAL A 94 -0.01 -15.67 -7.27
N ARG A 95 0.97 -14.76 -7.21
CA ARG A 95 2.39 -15.13 -7.07
C ARG A 95 2.71 -15.78 -5.73
N ASN A 96 1.89 -15.55 -4.72
CA ASN A 96 1.97 -16.27 -3.44
C ASN A 96 1.27 -17.66 -3.48
N GLY A 97 0.71 -18.05 -4.63
CA GLY A 97 -0.02 -19.32 -4.79
C GLY A 97 -1.40 -19.30 -4.14
N LEU A 98 -1.98 -18.10 -4.01
CA LEU A 98 -3.31 -17.85 -3.46
C LEU A 98 -4.31 -17.54 -4.59
N GLU A 99 -5.59 -17.71 -4.31
CA GLU A 99 -6.68 -17.52 -5.27
C GLU A 99 -7.38 -16.17 -5.00
N PRO A 100 -7.36 -15.21 -5.94
CA PRO A 100 -8.09 -13.97 -5.78
C PRO A 100 -9.60 -14.19 -5.96
N VAL A 101 -10.38 -13.76 -4.99
CA VAL A 101 -11.86 -13.70 -5.05
C VAL A 101 -12.26 -12.24 -5.20
N PHE A 102 -12.92 -11.92 -6.31
CA PHE A 102 -13.27 -10.55 -6.62
C PHE A 102 -14.58 -10.12 -6.00
N CYS A 103 -14.52 -9.10 -5.17
CA CYS A 103 -15.66 -8.35 -4.67
C CYS A 103 -15.82 -7.08 -5.50
N ASP A 104 -17.04 -6.76 -5.88
CA ASP A 104 -17.35 -5.55 -6.63
C ASP A 104 -17.07 -4.28 -5.81
N ILE A 105 -17.07 -3.14 -6.47
CA ILE A 105 -16.84 -1.83 -5.86
C ILE A 105 -18.15 -1.12 -5.52
N ASN A 106 -18.07 -0.18 -4.59
CA ASN A 106 -19.09 0.82 -4.36
C ASN A 106 -19.08 1.86 -5.51
N SER A 107 -20.24 2.23 -6.01
CA SER A 107 -20.36 3.19 -7.11
C SER A 107 -20.00 4.62 -6.75
N ASP A 108 -20.01 4.98 -5.46
CA ASP A 108 -19.86 6.36 -5.01
C ASP A 108 -18.39 6.76 -4.84
N ASP A 109 -17.55 5.82 -4.37
CA ASP A 109 -16.14 6.09 -4.05
C ASP A 109 -15.15 5.12 -4.70
N TYR A 110 -15.66 4.10 -5.41
CA TYR A 110 -14.91 3.06 -6.12
C TYR A 110 -14.07 2.15 -5.20
N THR A 111 -14.24 2.21 -3.88
CA THR A 111 -13.64 1.26 -2.95
C THR A 111 -14.44 -0.05 -2.93
N ILE A 112 -13.87 -1.10 -2.33
CA ILE A 112 -14.55 -2.39 -2.21
C ILE A 112 -15.91 -2.23 -1.52
N ASP A 113 -16.96 -2.85 -2.07
CA ASP A 113 -18.31 -2.84 -1.47
C ASP A 113 -18.35 -3.79 -0.26
N VAL A 114 -18.23 -3.23 0.94
CA VAL A 114 -18.19 -4.00 2.18
C VAL A 114 -19.45 -4.83 2.43
N THR A 115 -20.59 -4.45 1.83
CA THR A 115 -21.84 -5.18 1.98
C THR A 115 -21.85 -6.53 1.28
N LYS A 116 -20.93 -6.73 0.33
CA LYS A 116 -20.80 -7.96 -0.48
C LYS A 116 -19.68 -8.89 0.03
N ILE A 117 -18.83 -8.44 0.95
CA ILE A 117 -17.64 -9.20 1.38
C ILE A 117 -18.06 -10.50 2.06
N GLU A 118 -19.01 -10.45 3.01
CA GLU A 118 -19.39 -11.64 3.80
C GLU A 118 -19.96 -12.76 2.92
N ASP A 119 -20.65 -12.44 1.82
CA ASP A 119 -21.22 -13.43 0.88
C ASP A 119 -20.14 -14.19 0.07
N LEU A 120 -18.91 -13.66 0.03
CA LEU A 120 -17.78 -14.25 -0.67
C LEU A 120 -16.87 -15.09 0.24
N ILE A 121 -17.10 -15.06 1.55
CA ILE A 121 -16.26 -15.77 2.53
C ILE A 121 -16.59 -17.28 2.49
N THR A 122 -15.54 -18.08 2.35
CA THR A 122 -15.57 -19.54 2.44
C THR A 122 -14.63 -20.04 3.54
N ASP A 123 -14.59 -21.34 3.76
CA ASP A 123 -13.64 -21.99 4.64
C ASP A 123 -12.18 -21.91 4.17
N LYS A 124 -11.95 -21.46 2.93
CA LYS A 124 -10.62 -21.23 2.36
C LYS A 124 -10.17 -19.77 2.44
N THR A 125 -11.07 -18.86 2.76
CA THR A 125 -10.73 -17.43 2.81
C THR A 125 -9.79 -17.15 3.97
N CYS A 126 -8.64 -16.53 3.69
CA CYS A 126 -7.61 -16.24 4.69
C CYS A 126 -7.37 -14.74 4.89
N ALA A 127 -7.69 -13.91 3.90
CA ALA A 127 -7.43 -12.49 3.98
C ALA A 127 -8.39 -11.66 3.09
N ILE A 128 -8.44 -10.36 3.41
CA ILE A 128 -9.02 -9.32 2.58
C ILE A 128 -7.89 -8.37 2.18
N VAL A 129 -7.75 -8.09 0.87
CA VAL A 129 -6.80 -7.11 0.33
C VAL A 129 -7.58 -5.99 -0.35
N PRO A 130 -8.14 -5.05 0.42
CA PRO A 130 -8.90 -3.92 -0.12
C PRO A 130 -7.97 -2.82 -0.60
N VAL A 131 -8.45 -1.97 -1.51
CA VAL A 131 -7.65 -0.93 -2.16
C VAL A 131 -8.20 0.44 -1.82
N HIS A 132 -7.37 1.31 -1.24
CA HIS A 132 -7.68 2.73 -1.03
C HIS A 132 -7.52 3.49 -2.35
N VAL A 133 -8.41 3.19 -3.32
CA VAL A 133 -8.30 3.68 -4.68
C VAL A 133 -8.44 5.21 -4.74
N TYR A 134 -7.56 5.86 -5.52
CA TYR A 134 -7.50 7.32 -5.66
C TYR A 134 -7.33 8.11 -4.36
N GLY A 135 -6.96 7.44 -3.26
CA GLY A 135 -6.90 8.03 -1.92
C GLY A 135 -8.22 8.01 -1.15
N ASN A 136 -9.29 7.45 -1.72
CA ASN A 136 -10.53 7.19 -0.99
C ASN A 136 -10.30 6.05 -0.01
N MET A 137 -10.59 6.31 1.27
CA MET A 137 -10.49 5.26 2.29
C MET A 137 -11.64 4.28 2.15
N CYS A 138 -11.33 2.98 2.12
CA CYS A 138 -12.34 1.95 2.31
C CYS A 138 -13.04 2.15 3.66
N ASP A 139 -14.22 1.56 3.84
CA ASP A 139 -14.85 1.48 5.16
C ASP A 139 -14.04 0.55 6.07
N VAL A 140 -12.99 1.12 6.67
CA VAL A 140 -12.02 0.39 7.49
C VAL A 140 -12.65 -0.20 8.76
N GLU A 141 -13.71 0.44 9.28
CA GLU A 141 -14.39 -0.02 10.48
C GLU A 141 -15.21 -1.29 10.19
N GLU A 142 -15.94 -1.29 9.09
CA GLU A 142 -16.73 -2.46 8.68
C GLU A 142 -15.84 -3.61 8.21
N ILE A 143 -14.76 -3.33 7.47
CA ILE A 143 -13.77 -4.36 7.09
C ILE A 143 -13.14 -4.99 8.33
N GLU A 144 -12.77 -4.19 9.33
CA GLU A 144 -12.24 -4.71 10.59
C GLU A 144 -13.24 -5.58 11.33
N ARG A 145 -14.52 -5.18 11.35
CA ARG A 145 -15.62 -5.96 11.97
C ARG A 145 -15.76 -7.33 11.28
N ILE A 146 -15.79 -7.33 9.94
CA ILE A 146 -15.90 -8.56 9.15
C ILE A 146 -14.68 -9.45 9.40
N ALA A 147 -13.48 -8.90 9.30
CA ALA A 147 -12.24 -9.63 9.49
C ALA A 147 -12.14 -10.28 10.87
N LYS A 148 -12.49 -9.55 11.92
CA LYS A 148 -12.53 -10.10 13.29
C LYS A 148 -13.56 -11.21 13.46
N LYS A 149 -14.74 -11.08 12.85
CA LYS A 149 -15.81 -12.08 12.92
C LYS A 149 -15.39 -13.41 12.27
N HIS A 150 -14.60 -13.35 11.21
CA HIS A 150 -14.21 -14.50 10.39
C HIS A 150 -12.74 -14.90 10.53
N ASP A 151 -11.99 -14.31 11.48
CA ASP A 151 -10.55 -14.54 11.72
C ASP A 151 -9.70 -14.34 10.47
N LEU A 152 -9.99 -13.29 9.69
CA LEU A 152 -9.29 -12.95 8.46
C LEU A 152 -8.21 -11.89 8.70
N LYS A 153 -7.14 -11.92 7.90
CA LYS A 153 -6.14 -10.86 7.85
C LYS A 153 -6.58 -9.75 6.90
N VAL A 154 -6.19 -8.50 7.22
CA VAL A 154 -6.48 -7.34 6.38
C VAL A 154 -5.18 -6.67 5.97
N ILE A 155 -4.91 -6.65 4.65
CA ILE A 155 -3.72 -6.03 4.07
C ILE A 155 -4.18 -4.96 3.08
N TYR A 156 -3.98 -3.68 3.40
CA TYR A 156 -4.41 -2.59 2.51
C TYR A 156 -3.41 -2.35 1.38
N ASP A 157 -3.90 -2.38 0.15
CA ASP A 157 -3.23 -1.71 -0.95
C ASP A 157 -3.52 -0.21 -0.84
N ALA A 158 -2.60 0.51 -0.21
CA ALA A 158 -2.67 1.95 0.02
C ALA A 158 -1.76 2.74 -0.95
N ALA A 159 -1.49 2.18 -2.15
CA ALA A 159 -0.60 2.79 -3.15
C ALA A 159 -0.99 4.23 -3.53
N HIS A 160 -2.24 4.63 -3.33
CA HIS A 160 -2.77 5.97 -3.61
C HIS A 160 -3.06 6.80 -2.35
N ALA A 161 -2.85 6.26 -1.15
CA ALA A 161 -3.36 6.84 0.10
C ALA A 161 -2.25 7.34 1.04
N PHE A 162 -1.04 7.62 0.53
CA PHE A 162 0.02 8.24 1.33
C PHE A 162 -0.40 9.63 1.82
N GLY A 163 -0.30 9.86 3.13
CA GLY A 163 -0.72 11.12 3.76
C GLY A 163 -2.22 11.23 4.05
N VAL A 164 -3.04 10.29 3.57
CA VAL A 164 -4.48 10.27 3.87
C VAL A 164 -4.72 9.90 5.34
N LYS A 165 -5.71 10.55 5.94
CA LYS A 165 -6.13 10.31 7.33
C LYS A 165 -7.62 10.01 7.40
N TYR A 166 -7.99 9.06 8.24
CA TYR A 166 -9.36 8.76 8.61
C TYR A 166 -9.54 8.99 10.13
N LYS A 167 -10.47 9.85 10.51
CA LYS A 167 -10.71 10.25 11.93
C LYS A 167 -9.41 10.64 12.66
N GLY A 168 -8.50 11.35 11.96
CA GLY A 168 -7.23 11.83 12.50
C GLY A 168 -6.09 10.81 12.54
N LYS A 169 -6.34 9.53 12.23
CA LYS A 169 -5.32 8.48 12.13
C LYS A 169 -4.85 8.31 10.68
N SER A 170 -3.57 8.04 10.48
CA SER A 170 -3.02 7.71 9.15
C SER A 170 -3.69 6.47 8.57
N SER A 171 -3.83 6.43 7.23
CA SER A 171 -4.25 5.24 6.49
C SER A 171 -3.39 4.00 6.78
N ALA A 172 -2.16 4.19 7.23
CA ALA A 172 -1.26 3.12 7.64
C ALA A 172 -1.64 2.43 8.96
N CYS A 173 -2.53 3.02 9.78
CA CYS A 173 -2.88 2.52 11.11
C CYS A 173 -4.05 1.53 11.12
N PHE A 174 -4.48 1.06 9.97
CA PHE A 174 -5.62 0.15 9.83
C PHE A 174 -5.18 -1.19 9.24
N GLY A 175 -5.90 -2.26 9.63
CA GLY A 175 -5.57 -3.63 9.24
C GLY A 175 -4.31 -4.18 9.90
N ASP A 176 -3.86 -5.32 9.40
CA ASP A 176 -2.62 -5.98 9.85
C ASP A 176 -1.37 -5.38 9.17
N ALA A 177 -1.52 -4.88 7.93
CA ALA A 177 -0.47 -4.20 7.17
C ALA A 177 -1.03 -3.30 6.07
N SER A 178 -0.22 -2.33 5.62
CA SER A 178 -0.55 -1.46 4.48
C SER A 178 0.67 -1.30 3.58
N MET A 179 0.45 -1.39 2.27
CA MET A 179 1.47 -1.13 1.26
C MET A 179 1.27 0.26 0.65
N PHE A 180 2.33 1.07 0.63
CA PHE A 180 2.37 2.36 -0.06
C PHE A 180 3.29 2.30 -1.28
N SER A 181 3.01 3.14 -2.27
CA SER A 181 3.85 3.27 -3.45
C SER A 181 4.43 4.68 -3.54
N PHE A 182 5.74 4.74 -3.75
CA PHE A 182 6.47 5.98 -4.01
C PHE A 182 6.99 6.04 -5.45
N HIS A 183 6.24 5.44 -6.36
CA HIS A 183 6.49 5.57 -7.80
C HIS A 183 6.37 7.04 -8.22
N ALA A 184 7.11 7.45 -9.24
CA ALA A 184 7.20 8.84 -9.71
C ALA A 184 5.85 9.53 -9.99
N THR A 185 4.77 8.79 -10.25
CA THR A 185 3.42 9.32 -10.47
C THR A 185 2.60 9.53 -9.20
N LYS A 186 3.10 9.11 -8.04
CA LYS A 186 2.39 9.25 -6.75
C LYS A 186 2.57 10.64 -6.15
N VAL A 187 1.74 10.98 -5.16
CA VAL A 187 1.80 12.29 -4.47
C VAL A 187 3.13 12.55 -3.79
N PHE A 188 3.82 11.51 -3.39
CA PHE A 188 5.19 11.51 -2.88
C PHE A 188 5.99 10.44 -3.61
N ASN A 189 7.23 10.75 -3.97
CA ASN A 189 8.16 9.82 -4.61
C ASN A 189 9.58 10.03 -4.06
N THR A 190 10.43 9.07 -4.33
CA THR A 190 11.82 9.07 -3.85
C THR A 190 12.84 9.27 -4.97
N ILE A 191 12.38 9.76 -6.14
CA ILE A 191 13.14 10.03 -7.38
C ILE A 191 13.67 8.74 -8.02
#